data_1f10ce792338b5cbaf466645fbc2d3ec
#
_entry.id   1f10ce792338b5cbaf466645fbc2d3ec
#
_cell.length_a   1.000
_cell.length_b   1.000
_cell.length_c   1.000
_cell.angle_alpha   90.00
_cell.angle_beta   90.00
_cell.angle_gamma   90.00
#
_symmetry.space_group_name_H-M   'P 1'
#
loop_
_entity.id
_entity.type
_entity.pdbx_description
1 polymer ?
#
loop_
_entity_poly.entity_id
_entity_poly.type
_entity_poly.pdbx_seq_one_letter_code
_entity_poly.pdbx_strand_id
1 'polypeptide(L)'
;KLKSGKHVGKIIFVNRYDGIDLPGDACRMLVIDGLPPLNSIKDRYIQSVAPQSTILLREQVQRIEQGMGRGVRSNDDECCIVLMGDELTDVLSRNRGIDYFSVATRCQYDLSKQLWDFLVNETGSKPTIDQIFELANYSLEKDAEWVKTCKEYLAAVKYSNEAKVDEKIVAQRKAFEKAMNMQ
;
A
#
# COMPACT_ATOMS: atom_id res chain seq x y z
N LYS A 1 4.08 24.60 3.52
CA LYS A 1 3.10 25.00 2.47
C LYS A 1 1.93 24.00 2.40
N LEU A 2 2.15 22.68 2.36
CA LEU A 2 1.07 21.68 2.34
C LEU A 2 0.13 21.77 3.55
N LYS A 3 0.64 22.07 4.72
CA LYS A 3 -0.14 22.23 5.95
C LYS A 3 -0.79 23.60 6.13
N SER A 4 -0.53 24.55 5.24
CA SER A 4 -1.05 25.93 5.34
C SER A 4 -2.40 26.15 4.65
N GLY A 5 -3.04 25.09 4.16
CA GLY A 5 -4.32 25.18 3.44
C GLY A 5 -4.26 25.82 2.06
N LYS A 6 -3.07 26.17 1.57
CA LYS A 6 -2.91 26.70 0.22
C LYS A 6 -2.85 25.56 -0.79
N HIS A 7 -3.68 25.63 -1.81
CA HIS A 7 -3.62 24.68 -2.93
C HIS A 7 -2.24 24.73 -3.59
N VAL A 8 -1.56 23.58 -3.66
CA VAL A 8 -0.19 23.47 -4.19
C VAL A 8 -0.17 22.79 -5.56
N GLY A 9 -1.30 22.25 -6.01
CA GLY A 9 -1.39 21.49 -7.26
C GLY A 9 -0.72 20.12 -7.17
N LYS A 10 -0.08 19.69 -8.25
CA LYS A 10 0.61 18.40 -8.32
C LYS A 10 1.97 18.47 -7.64
N ILE A 11 2.30 17.49 -6.81
CA ILE A 11 3.60 17.35 -6.15
C ILE A 11 4.14 15.98 -6.49
N ILE A 12 5.41 15.94 -6.89
CA ILE A 12 6.13 14.71 -7.19
C ILE A 12 7.16 14.48 -6.10
N PHE A 13 7.09 13.31 -5.47
CA PHE A 13 8.08 12.84 -4.53
C PHE A 13 8.85 11.67 -5.15
N VAL A 14 10.16 11.76 -5.17
CA VAL A 14 11.00 10.69 -5.70
C VAL A 14 11.51 9.84 -4.56
N ASN A 15 11.12 8.56 -4.55
CA ASN A 15 11.57 7.56 -3.57
C ASN A 15 11.35 7.95 -2.09
N ARG A 16 10.21 8.60 -1.80
CA ARG A 16 9.85 9.11 -0.46
C ARG A 16 8.64 8.39 0.10
N TYR A 17 8.81 7.13 0.49
CA TYR A 17 7.76 6.31 1.11
C TYR A 17 7.58 6.57 2.60
N ASP A 18 8.57 7.18 3.24
CA ASP A 18 8.60 7.56 4.65
C ASP A 18 8.92 9.04 4.86
N GLY A 19 8.75 9.53 6.08
CA GLY A 19 9.08 10.90 6.46
C GLY A 19 8.18 12.00 5.87
N ILE A 20 7.10 11.63 5.15
CA ILE A 20 6.09 12.55 4.62
C ILE A 20 4.77 12.28 5.35
N ASP A 21 4.05 13.34 5.62
CA ASP A 21 2.76 13.31 6.29
C ASP A 21 1.77 14.22 5.58
N LEU A 22 0.72 13.64 5.03
CA LEU A 22 -0.27 14.32 4.19
C LEU A 22 -1.69 14.07 4.73
N PRO A 23 -2.02 14.57 5.95
CA PRO A 23 -3.30 14.30 6.58
C PRO A 23 -4.46 15.04 5.91
N GLY A 24 -5.62 14.42 5.91
CA GLY A 24 -6.88 15.01 5.45
C GLY A 24 -6.82 15.51 4.01
N ASP A 25 -7.25 16.72 3.78
CA ASP A 25 -7.29 17.31 2.45
C ASP A 25 -5.92 17.64 1.82
N ALA A 26 -4.82 17.37 2.52
CA ALA A 26 -3.48 17.57 1.97
C ALA A 26 -3.16 16.60 0.82
N CYS A 27 -3.77 15.40 0.81
CA CYS A 27 -3.63 14.42 -0.25
C CYS A 27 -4.93 13.65 -0.45
N ARG A 28 -5.71 14.00 -1.43
CA ARG A 28 -6.96 13.31 -1.77
C ARG A 28 -6.75 12.24 -2.86
N MET A 29 -5.69 12.37 -3.65
CA MET A 29 -5.26 11.37 -4.63
C MET A 29 -3.75 11.15 -4.52
N LEU A 30 -3.35 9.92 -4.34
CA LEU A 30 -1.96 9.48 -4.29
C LEU A 30 -1.69 8.51 -5.43
N VAL A 31 -0.68 8.81 -6.23
CA VAL A 31 -0.22 7.90 -7.27
C VAL A 31 1.13 7.33 -6.86
N ILE A 32 1.23 6.01 -6.86
CA ILE A 32 2.50 5.28 -6.68
C ILE A 32 2.85 4.65 -8.02
N ASP A 33 3.94 5.12 -8.61
CA ASP A 33 4.43 4.69 -9.92
C ASP A 33 5.69 3.86 -9.76
N GLY A 34 5.59 2.59 -10.11
CA GLY A 34 6.69 1.63 -10.07
C GLY A 34 7.01 1.08 -8.67
N LEU A 35 8.02 0.22 -8.63
CA LEU A 35 8.48 -0.43 -7.41
C LEU A 35 9.50 0.43 -6.65
N PRO A 36 9.50 0.38 -5.30
CA PRO A 36 10.61 0.92 -4.52
C PRO A 36 11.93 0.25 -4.90
N PRO A 37 12.99 1.04 -5.19
CA PRO A 37 14.25 0.46 -5.63
C PRO A 37 14.95 -0.32 -4.51
N LEU A 38 15.61 -1.43 -4.90
CA LEU A 38 16.44 -2.27 -4.04
C LEU A 38 17.92 -1.88 -4.18
N ASN A 39 18.30 -0.73 -3.62
CA ASN A 39 19.61 -0.12 -3.85
C ASN A 39 20.52 -0.11 -2.61
N SER A 40 20.03 -0.55 -1.44
CA SER A 40 20.83 -0.56 -0.24
C SER A 40 21.91 -1.65 -0.28
N ILE A 41 22.97 -1.49 0.49
CA ILE A 41 24.02 -2.52 0.65
C ILE A 41 23.39 -3.82 1.16
N LYS A 42 22.42 -3.72 2.08
CA LYS A 42 21.65 -4.86 2.60
C LYS A 42 20.89 -5.58 1.47
N ASP A 43 20.21 -4.83 0.59
CA ASP A 43 19.44 -5.41 -0.51
C ASP A 43 20.35 -6.20 -1.46
N ARG A 44 21.50 -5.62 -1.83
CA ARG A 44 22.50 -6.28 -2.68
C ARG A 44 23.06 -7.53 -2.03
N TYR A 45 23.34 -7.48 -0.73
CA TYR A 45 23.81 -8.64 0.01
C TYR A 45 22.77 -9.76 0.00
N ILE A 46 21.50 -9.44 0.32
CA ILE A 46 20.42 -10.44 0.30
C ILE A 46 20.25 -11.04 -1.10
N GLN A 47 20.30 -10.21 -2.15
CA GLN A 47 20.23 -10.70 -3.54
C GLN A 47 21.38 -11.67 -3.87
N SER A 48 22.58 -11.43 -3.36
CA SER A 48 23.74 -12.27 -3.64
C SER A 48 23.71 -13.61 -2.90
N VAL A 49 23.24 -13.64 -1.64
CA VAL A 49 23.26 -14.85 -0.80
C VAL A 49 21.96 -15.66 -0.87
N ALA A 50 20.85 -15.03 -1.22
CA ALA A 50 19.53 -15.64 -1.26
C ALA A 50 18.67 -15.07 -2.40
N PRO A 51 19.05 -15.26 -3.68
CA PRO A 51 18.37 -14.65 -4.82
C PRO A 51 16.92 -15.12 -4.99
N GLN A 52 16.58 -16.29 -4.45
CA GLN A 52 15.22 -16.84 -4.47
C GLN A 52 14.38 -16.45 -3.24
N SER A 53 14.93 -15.60 -2.37
CA SER A 53 14.23 -15.21 -1.15
C SER A 53 13.13 -14.21 -1.42
N THR A 54 11.99 -14.41 -0.79
CA THR A 54 10.85 -13.48 -0.83
C THR A 54 11.02 -12.28 0.13
N ILE A 55 12.16 -12.18 0.85
CA ILE A 55 12.40 -11.12 1.82
C ILE A 55 12.36 -9.75 1.15
N LEU A 56 13.07 -9.60 0.02
CA LEU A 56 13.13 -8.32 -0.70
C LEU A 56 11.77 -7.93 -1.28
N LEU A 57 11.06 -8.91 -1.85
CA LEU A 57 9.71 -8.70 -2.34
C LEU A 57 8.78 -8.21 -1.22
N ARG A 58 8.83 -8.85 -0.05
CA ARG A 58 8.06 -8.44 1.12
C ARG A 58 8.40 -7.01 1.55
N GLU A 59 9.69 -6.67 1.61
CA GLU A 59 10.14 -5.32 1.97
C GLU A 59 9.66 -4.27 0.97
N GLN A 60 9.68 -4.56 -0.34
CA GLN A 60 9.15 -3.66 -1.36
C GLN A 60 7.64 -3.43 -1.19
N VAL A 61 6.88 -4.50 -1.02
CA VAL A 61 5.42 -4.43 -0.83
C VAL A 61 5.07 -3.67 0.46
N GLN A 62 5.80 -3.91 1.55
CA GLN A 62 5.61 -3.15 2.79
C GLN A 62 5.93 -1.66 2.63
N ARG A 63 6.96 -1.29 1.85
CA ARG A 63 7.24 0.12 1.53
C ARG A 63 6.11 0.76 0.73
N ILE A 64 5.54 0.03 -0.23
CA ILE A 64 4.37 0.51 -0.98
C ILE A 64 3.22 0.78 -0.01
N GLU A 65 2.89 -0.16 0.87
CA GLU A 65 1.82 -0.01 1.86
C GLU A 65 2.08 1.17 2.82
N GLN A 66 3.32 1.36 3.26
CA GLN A 66 3.72 2.54 4.03
C GLN A 66 3.48 3.85 3.26
N GLY A 67 3.80 3.84 1.96
CA GLY A 67 3.52 4.98 1.06
C GLY A 67 2.02 5.26 0.96
N MET A 68 1.20 4.23 0.77
CA MET A 68 -0.26 4.33 0.73
C MET A 68 -0.80 4.95 2.02
N GLY A 69 -0.30 4.53 3.18
CA GLY A 69 -0.68 5.06 4.49
C GLY A 69 -0.29 6.53 4.74
N ARG A 70 0.37 7.20 3.80
CA ARG A 70 0.68 8.64 3.93
C ARG A 70 -0.50 9.54 3.60
N GLY A 71 -1.42 9.06 2.77
CA GLY A 71 -2.65 9.76 2.43
C GLY A 71 -3.82 9.49 3.38
N VAL A 72 -3.74 8.44 4.21
CA VAL A 72 -4.83 8.03 5.13
C VAL A 72 -4.24 7.85 6.52
N ARG A 73 -4.64 8.67 7.48
CA ARG A 73 -4.14 8.65 8.86
C ARG A 73 -5.20 8.39 9.92
N SER A 74 -6.41 8.76 9.62
CA SER A 74 -7.55 8.57 10.50
C SER A 74 -8.68 7.84 9.78
N ASN A 75 -9.68 7.41 10.52
CA ASN A 75 -10.89 6.80 9.97
C ASN A 75 -11.73 7.79 9.13
N ASP A 76 -11.45 9.08 9.24
CA ASP A 76 -12.15 10.14 8.53
C ASP A 76 -11.36 10.65 7.31
N ASP A 77 -10.10 10.19 7.15
CA ASP A 77 -9.27 10.53 5.99
C ASP A 77 -9.63 9.60 4.82
N GLU A 78 -9.86 10.20 3.68
CA GLU A 78 -10.13 9.48 2.42
C GLU A 78 -9.14 9.93 1.36
N CYS A 79 -8.49 8.94 0.75
CA CYS A 79 -7.53 9.18 -0.32
C CYS A 79 -7.70 8.09 -1.38
N CYS A 80 -7.92 8.50 -2.62
CA CYS A 80 -7.87 7.59 -3.75
C CYS A 80 -6.41 7.24 -4.05
N ILE A 81 -6.09 5.95 -4.06
CA ILE A 81 -4.72 5.46 -4.31
C ILE A 81 -4.68 4.76 -5.65
N VAL A 82 -3.81 5.24 -6.53
CA VAL A 82 -3.56 4.65 -7.84
C VAL A 82 -2.19 3.98 -7.83
N LEU A 83 -2.18 2.67 -8.05
CA LEU A 83 -0.95 1.88 -8.22
C LEU A 83 -0.72 1.66 -9.70
N MET A 84 0.42 2.11 -10.23
CA MET A 84 0.73 2.03 -11.65
C MET A 84 2.19 1.63 -11.90
N GLY A 85 2.48 1.30 -13.14
CA GLY A 85 3.80 0.80 -13.57
C GLY A 85 3.82 -0.71 -13.71
N ASP A 86 4.42 -1.20 -14.81
CA ASP A 86 4.39 -2.60 -15.20
C ASP A 86 5.02 -3.50 -14.14
N GLU A 87 6.17 -3.11 -13.58
CA GLU A 87 6.87 -3.88 -12.54
C GLU A 87 6.03 -4.00 -11.27
N LEU A 88 5.36 -2.90 -10.85
CA LEU A 88 4.51 -2.91 -9.67
C LEU A 88 3.28 -3.80 -9.88
N THR A 89 2.62 -3.67 -11.01
CA THR A 89 1.43 -4.48 -11.32
C THR A 89 1.77 -5.96 -11.47
N ASP A 90 2.92 -6.29 -12.05
CA ASP A 90 3.40 -7.68 -12.15
C ASP A 90 3.73 -8.28 -10.77
N VAL A 91 4.37 -7.51 -9.89
CA VAL A 91 4.65 -7.96 -8.53
C VAL A 91 3.37 -8.24 -7.76
N LEU A 92 2.38 -7.37 -7.86
CA LEU A 92 1.13 -7.55 -7.12
C LEU A 92 0.29 -8.70 -7.69
N SER A 93 0.21 -8.85 -9.01
CA SER A 93 -0.67 -9.83 -9.66
C SER A 93 0.00 -11.19 -9.87
N ARG A 94 1.19 -11.24 -10.48
CA ARG A 94 1.84 -12.50 -10.88
C ARG A 94 2.69 -13.11 -9.77
N ASN A 95 3.39 -12.27 -9.01
CA ASN A 95 4.31 -12.74 -7.97
C ASN A 95 3.67 -12.85 -6.59
N ARG A 96 2.32 -12.78 -6.51
CA ARG A 96 1.58 -12.84 -5.25
C ARG A 96 2.03 -11.81 -4.21
N GLY A 97 2.56 -10.67 -4.68
CA GLY A 97 2.96 -9.58 -3.79
C GLY A 97 1.81 -9.07 -2.93
N ILE A 98 0.58 -9.17 -3.44
CA ILE A 98 -0.65 -8.84 -2.70
C ILE A 98 -0.76 -9.59 -1.37
N ASP A 99 -0.22 -10.80 -1.25
CA ASP A 99 -0.26 -11.59 -0.02
C ASP A 99 0.57 -10.97 1.13
N TYR A 100 1.47 -10.04 0.81
CA TYR A 100 2.32 -9.35 1.79
C TYR A 100 1.73 -8.02 2.28
N PHE A 101 0.63 -7.55 1.70
CA PHE A 101 -0.14 -6.45 2.25
C PHE A 101 -0.86 -6.87 3.55
N SER A 102 -1.20 -5.89 4.38
CA SER A 102 -2.08 -6.11 5.52
C SER A 102 -3.45 -6.61 5.07
N VAL A 103 -4.19 -7.23 5.98
CA VAL A 103 -5.51 -7.78 5.67
C VAL A 103 -6.46 -6.67 5.20
N ALA A 104 -6.39 -5.49 5.81
CA ALA A 104 -7.21 -4.34 5.42
C ALA A 104 -6.87 -3.86 4.00
N THR A 105 -5.59 -3.70 3.68
CA THR A 105 -5.14 -3.29 2.34
C THR A 105 -5.53 -4.29 1.27
N ARG A 106 -5.41 -5.60 1.56
CA ARG A 106 -5.89 -6.65 0.65
C ARG A 106 -7.39 -6.56 0.40
N CYS A 107 -8.17 -6.34 1.44
CA CYS A 107 -9.61 -6.19 1.34
C CYS A 107 -9.99 -5.00 0.43
N GLN A 108 -9.33 -3.86 0.59
CA GLN A 108 -9.53 -2.69 -0.29
C GLN A 108 -9.11 -2.96 -1.74
N TYR A 109 -8.01 -3.67 -1.93
CA TYR A 109 -7.56 -4.07 -3.26
C TYR A 109 -8.57 -5.02 -3.93
N ASP A 110 -9.09 -6.00 -3.20
CA ASP A 110 -10.09 -6.94 -3.70
C ASP A 110 -11.40 -6.24 -4.07
N LEU A 111 -11.84 -5.27 -3.26
CA LEU A 111 -12.99 -4.43 -3.60
C LEU A 111 -12.75 -3.65 -4.91
N SER A 112 -11.59 -3.02 -5.05
CA SER A 112 -11.22 -2.29 -6.26
C SER A 112 -11.18 -3.20 -7.50
N LYS A 113 -10.69 -4.43 -7.33
CA LYS A 113 -10.69 -5.43 -8.39
C LYS A 113 -12.10 -5.87 -8.80
N GLN A 114 -12.99 -6.08 -7.84
CA GLN A 114 -14.39 -6.41 -8.13
C GLN A 114 -15.08 -5.31 -8.92
N LEU A 115 -14.83 -4.05 -8.58
CA LEU A 115 -15.35 -2.90 -9.34
C LEU A 115 -14.79 -2.86 -10.76
N TRP A 116 -13.49 -3.13 -10.91
CA TRP A 116 -12.86 -3.23 -12.23
C TRP A 116 -13.51 -4.34 -13.07
N ASP A 117 -13.66 -5.53 -12.50
CA ASP A 117 -14.25 -6.67 -13.18
C ASP A 117 -15.73 -6.41 -13.54
N PHE A 118 -16.47 -5.70 -12.67
CA PHE A 118 -17.83 -5.26 -12.96
C PHE A 118 -17.87 -4.33 -14.18
N LEU A 119 -17.01 -3.30 -14.22
CA LEU A 119 -16.96 -2.39 -15.37
C LEU A 119 -16.56 -3.10 -16.67
N VAL A 120 -15.61 -4.03 -16.62
CA VAL A 120 -15.22 -4.83 -17.79
C VAL A 120 -16.39 -5.66 -18.29
N ASN A 121 -17.16 -6.27 -17.40
CA ASN A 121 -18.32 -7.09 -17.77
C ASN A 121 -19.46 -6.25 -18.36
N GLU A 122 -19.72 -5.07 -17.80
CA GLU A 122 -20.76 -4.15 -18.29
C GLU A 122 -20.42 -3.58 -19.68
N THR A 123 -19.15 -3.23 -19.91
CA THR A 123 -18.75 -2.57 -21.16
C THR A 123 -18.21 -3.53 -22.22
N GLY A 124 -17.90 -4.79 -21.86
CA GLY A 124 -17.25 -5.76 -22.73
C GLY A 124 -15.80 -5.38 -23.12
N SER A 125 -15.24 -4.35 -22.50
CA SER A 125 -13.89 -3.84 -22.77
C SER A 125 -13.19 -3.40 -21.50
N LYS A 126 -11.89 -3.14 -21.59
CA LYS A 126 -11.15 -2.51 -20.47
C LYS A 126 -11.72 -1.12 -20.19
N PRO A 127 -11.89 -0.74 -18.92
CA PRO A 127 -12.35 0.58 -18.55
C PRO A 127 -11.51 1.68 -19.17
N THR A 128 -12.16 2.72 -19.63
CA THR A 128 -11.47 3.93 -20.10
C THR A 128 -10.94 4.74 -18.93
N ILE A 129 -10.02 5.66 -19.21
CA ILE A 129 -9.47 6.56 -18.19
C ILE A 129 -10.58 7.40 -17.53
N ASP A 130 -11.58 7.80 -18.29
CA ASP A 130 -12.72 8.59 -17.79
C ASP A 130 -13.55 7.79 -16.78
N GLN A 131 -13.82 6.51 -17.06
CA GLN A 131 -14.51 5.62 -16.13
C GLN A 131 -13.71 5.37 -14.85
N ILE A 132 -12.39 5.28 -14.95
CA ILE A 132 -11.52 5.16 -13.77
C ILE A 132 -11.58 6.44 -12.93
N PHE A 133 -11.58 7.61 -13.55
CA PHE A 133 -11.74 8.88 -12.84
C PHE A 133 -13.13 9.04 -12.24
N GLU A 134 -14.17 8.57 -12.90
CA GLU A 134 -15.53 8.56 -12.35
C GLU A 134 -15.60 7.72 -11.07
N LEU A 135 -15.05 6.52 -11.07
CA LEU A 135 -14.94 5.70 -9.86
C LEU A 135 -14.13 6.40 -8.75
N ALA A 136 -13.01 7.03 -9.10
CA ALA A 136 -12.21 7.76 -8.14
C ALA A 136 -12.98 8.93 -7.51
N ASN A 137 -13.87 9.59 -8.27
CA ASN A 137 -14.68 10.69 -7.77
C ASN A 137 -15.65 10.28 -6.67
N TYR A 138 -16.22 9.08 -6.68
CA TYR A 138 -17.04 8.60 -5.56
C TYR A 138 -16.27 8.64 -4.23
N SER A 139 -14.99 8.25 -4.25
CA SER A 139 -14.12 8.36 -3.08
C SER A 139 -13.74 9.81 -2.76
N LEU A 140 -13.41 10.61 -3.77
CA LEU A 140 -12.96 11.99 -3.60
C LEU A 140 -14.07 12.93 -3.11
N GLU A 141 -15.31 12.67 -3.50
CA GLU A 141 -16.49 13.46 -3.10
C GLU A 141 -17.16 12.92 -1.83
N LYS A 142 -16.63 11.85 -1.27
CA LYS A 142 -17.17 11.17 -0.07
C LYS A 142 -18.62 10.77 -0.27
N ASP A 143 -18.93 10.16 -1.41
CA ASP A 143 -20.26 9.65 -1.67
C ASP A 143 -20.73 8.75 -0.52
N ALA A 144 -21.95 8.99 -0.01
CA ALA A 144 -22.42 8.35 1.21
C ALA A 144 -22.59 6.83 1.06
N GLU A 145 -23.03 6.38 -0.10
CA GLU A 145 -23.21 4.94 -0.39
C GLU A 145 -21.85 4.27 -0.56
N TRP A 146 -20.91 4.94 -1.24
CA TRP A 146 -19.55 4.48 -1.38
C TRP A 146 -18.85 4.32 -0.03
N VAL A 147 -18.91 5.35 0.81
CA VAL A 147 -18.32 5.33 2.16
C VAL A 147 -18.93 4.21 3.02
N LYS A 148 -20.25 4.02 2.94
CA LYS A 148 -20.94 2.93 3.63
C LYS A 148 -20.44 1.57 3.15
N THR A 149 -20.39 1.35 1.84
CA THR A 149 -19.92 0.10 1.23
C THR A 149 -18.49 -0.22 1.66
N CYS A 150 -17.58 0.75 1.59
CA CYS A 150 -16.20 0.58 2.05
C CYS A 150 -16.12 0.22 3.55
N LYS A 151 -16.90 0.88 4.39
CA LYS A 151 -16.95 0.58 5.84
C LYS A 151 -17.48 -0.82 6.12
N GLU A 152 -18.55 -1.24 5.46
CA GLU A 152 -19.11 -2.58 5.59
C GLU A 152 -18.10 -3.65 5.14
N TYR A 153 -17.40 -3.40 4.03
CA TYR A 153 -16.39 -4.31 3.51
C TYR A 153 -15.20 -4.45 4.46
N LEU A 154 -14.73 -3.34 5.02
CA LEU A 154 -13.65 -3.33 6.01
C LEU A 154 -14.08 -3.92 7.38
N ALA A 155 -15.32 -3.72 7.79
CA ALA A 155 -15.84 -4.29 9.04
C ALA A 155 -15.89 -5.83 9.00
N ALA A 156 -16.01 -6.42 7.79
CA ALA A 156 -15.97 -7.87 7.61
C ALA A 156 -14.55 -8.46 7.74
N VAL A 157 -13.50 -7.62 7.79
CA VAL A 157 -12.11 -8.06 7.91
C VAL A 157 -11.87 -8.68 9.29
N LYS A 158 -11.51 -9.96 9.29
CA LYS A 158 -11.10 -10.66 10.51
C LYS A 158 -9.58 -10.61 10.63
N TYR A 159 -9.11 -9.95 11.66
CA TYR A 159 -7.71 -10.01 12.04
C TYR A 159 -7.46 -11.32 12.81
N SER A 160 -6.42 -12.04 12.42
CA SER A 160 -5.97 -13.20 13.22
C SER A 160 -5.49 -12.69 14.58
N ASN A 161 -6.10 -13.17 15.65
CA ASN A 161 -5.61 -12.89 17.01
C ASN A 161 -4.30 -13.63 17.33
N GLU A 162 -3.84 -14.50 16.43
CA GLU A 162 -2.57 -15.19 16.53
C GLU A 162 -1.44 -14.37 15.87
N ALA A 163 -1.09 -13.25 16.49
CA ALA A 163 0.20 -12.63 16.21
C ALA A 163 1.30 -13.54 16.77
N LYS A 164 1.61 -14.62 16.06
CA LYS A 164 2.77 -15.46 16.37
C LYS A 164 4.01 -14.65 16.02
N VAL A 165 4.64 -14.08 17.03
CA VAL A 165 6.01 -13.55 16.87
C VAL A 165 6.88 -14.76 16.51
N ASP A 166 7.55 -14.68 15.34
CA ASP A 166 8.46 -15.73 14.92
C ASP A 166 9.50 -15.97 16.02
N GLU A 167 9.54 -17.18 16.60
CA GLU A 167 10.47 -17.54 17.67
C GLU A 167 11.94 -17.27 17.30
N LYS A 168 12.27 -17.34 16.00
CA LYS A 168 13.59 -16.98 15.48
C LYS A 168 13.92 -15.50 15.72
N ILE A 169 12.97 -14.60 15.52
CA ILE A 169 13.14 -13.16 15.75
C ILE A 169 13.35 -12.92 17.25
N VAL A 170 12.60 -13.60 18.10
CA VAL A 170 12.77 -13.50 19.55
C VAL A 170 14.14 -14.03 19.97
N ALA A 171 14.59 -15.15 19.40
CA ALA A 171 15.89 -15.73 19.67
C ALA A 171 17.03 -14.80 19.20
N GLN A 172 16.92 -14.22 18.01
CA GLN A 172 17.88 -13.25 17.49
C GLN A 172 17.99 -12.01 18.38
N ARG A 173 16.86 -11.45 18.80
CA ARG A 173 16.83 -10.31 19.71
C ARG A 173 17.51 -10.64 21.05
N LYS A 174 17.17 -11.77 21.66
CA LYS A 174 17.81 -12.23 22.91
C LYS A 174 19.31 -12.46 22.76
N ALA A 175 19.76 -13.00 21.63
CA ALA A 175 21.18 -13.17 21.33
C ALA A 175 21.90 -11.83 21.22
N PHE A 176 21.28 -10.86 20.54
CA PHE A 176 21.81 -9.51 20.40
C PHE A 176 21.90 -8.77 21.75
N GLU A 177 20.83 -8.83 22.56
CA GLU A 177 20.81 -8.25 23.91
C GLU A 177 21.90 -8.86 24.81
N LYS A 178 22.13 -10.19 24.74
CA LYS A 178 23.23 -10.82 25.45
C LYS A 178 24.60 -10.35 25.00
N ALA A 179 24.81 -10.24 23.69
CA ALA A 179 26.07 -9.74 23.14
C ALA A 179 26.37 -8.30 23.56
N MET A 180 25.38 -7.43 23.63
CA MET A 180 25.49 -6.05 24.07
C MET A 180 25.80 -5.95 25.58
N ASN A 181 25.30 -6.86 26.39
CA ASN A 181 25.52 -6.86 27.83
C ASN A 181 26.84 -7.55 28.24
N MET A 182 27.62 -8.10 27.30
CA MET A 182 28.93 -8.70 27.53
C MET A 182 30.10 -7.74 27.20
N GLN A 183 29.82 -6.49 26.82
CA GLN A 183 30.74 -5.41 26.66
C GLN A 183 30.73 -4.49 27.90
#